data_f903769515c4a4e957fee04474b7904c
#
_entry.id   f903769515c4a4e957fee04474b7904c
#
_cell.length_a   1.000
_cell.length_b   1.000
_cell.length_c   1.000
_cell.angle_alpha   90.00
_cell.angle_beta   90.00
_cell.angle_gamma   90.00
#
_symmetry.space_group_name_H-M   'P 1'
#
loop_
_entity.id
_entity.type
_entity.pdbx_description
1 polymer ?
#
loop_
_entity_poly.entity_id
_entity_poly.type
_entity_poly.pdbx_seq_one_letter_code
_entity_poly.pdbx_strand_id
1 'polypeptide(L)'
;CYLCARMRRGHLYSIAQGLGCNKIALGHHFDDAVETFFLNLFYGGKLGCFSPKSYLDRRQLTLIRPMIFLDEKEIAAYCLQAGLPVVKSRCPADGCTGRQRTKELLASLSAQYGPLDAKILGAMQKADIGGW
;
A
#
# COMPACT_ATOMS: atom_id res chain seq x y z
N CYS A 1 -6.21 9.87 9.52
CA CYS A 1 -5.46 8.60 9.32
C CYS A 1 -3.95 8.72 9.46
N TYR A 2 -3.34 9.89 9.14
CA TYR A 2 -1.88 10.08 9.23
C TYR A 2 -1.30 9.75 10.62
N LEU A 3 -1.89 10.29 11.68
CA LEU A 3 -1.43 10.08 13.06
C LEU A 3 -1.46 8.59 13.46
N CYS A 4 -2.59 7.92 13.21
CA CYS A 4 -2.73 6.48 13.50
C CYS A 4 -1.69 5.63 12.75
N ALA A 5 -1.47 5.92 11.47
CA ALA A 5 -0.46 5.23 10.66
C ALA A 5 0.97 5.47 11.19
N ARG A 6 1.27 6.69 11.63
CA ARG A 6 2.57 7.05 12.22
C ARG A 6 2.80 6.32 13.55
N MET A 7 1.82 6.32 14.45
CA MET A 7 1.92 5.66 15.75
C MET A 7 2.06 4.14 15.58
N ARG A 8 1.22 3.53 14.75
CA ARG A 8 1.28 2.09 14.46
C ARG A 8 2.65 1.67 13.91
N ARG A 9 3.19 2.43 12.96
CA ARG A 9 4.53 2.15 12.40
C ARG A 9 5.62 2.28 13.46
N GLY A 10 5.59 3.35 14.26
CA GLY A 10 6.59 3.54 15.33
C GLY A 10 6.60 2.40 16.32
N HIS A 11 5.42 1.94 16.73
CA HIS A 11 5.27 0.81 17.66
C HIS A 11 5.77 -0.50 17.05
N LEU A 12 5.38 -0.80 15.80
CA LEU A 12 5.84 -1.97 15.07
C LEU A 12 7.38 -2.02 14.94
N TYR A 13 8.01 -0.87 14.65
CA TYR A 13 9.46 -0.80 14.53
C TYR A 13 10.17 -1.08 15.87
N SER A 14 9.63 -0.53 16.96
CA SER A 14 10.18 -0.77 18.31
C SER A 14 10.07 -2.24 18.72
N ILE A 15 8.93 -2.88 18.45
CA ILE A 15 8.74 -4.31 18.73
C ILE A 15 9.72 -5.16 17.89
N ALA A 16 9.82 -4.90 16.59
CA ALA A 16 10.71 -5.63 15.70
C ALA A 16 12.18 -5.54 16.17
N GLN A 17 12.62 -4.36 16.58
CA GLN A 17 13.96 -4.17 17.14
C GLN A 17 14.15 -4.94 18.46
N GLY A 18 13.17 -4.88 19.37
CA GLY A 18 13.21 -5.63 20.64
C GLY A 18 13.26 -7.15 20.45
N LEU A 19 12.73 -7.66 19.35
CA LEU A 19 12.79 -9.08 18.96
C LEU A 19 14.03 -9.43 18.13
N GLY A 20 14.96 -8.51 17.91
CA GLY A 20 16.16 -8.75 17.11
C GLY A 20 15.89 -8.90 15.60
N CYS A 21 14.71 -8.50 15.12
CA CYS A 21 14.39 -8.57 13.70
C CYS A 21 15.14 -7.47 12.93
N ASN A 22 15.64 -7.81 11.74
CA ASN A 22 16.27 -6.84 10.83
C ASN A 22 15.38 -6.48 9.62
N LYS A 23 14.23 -7.14 9.48
CA LYS A 23 13.25 -6.92 8.41
C LYS A 23 11.83 -6.88 8.94
N ILE A 24 10.99 -6.09 8.29
CA ILE A 24 9.54 -6.05 8.52
C ILE A 24 8.85 -6.23 7.18
N ALA A 25 8.01 -7.27 7.06
CA ALA A 25 7.14 -7.46 5.91
C ALA A 25 5.81 -6.72 6.13
N LEU A 26 5.42 -5.89 5.18
CA LEU A 26 4.16 -5.16 5.18
C LEU A 26 3.22 -5.75 4.13
N GLY A 27 1.95 -5.87 4.47
CA GLY A 27 0.90 -6.44 3.62
C GLY A 27 0.39 -5.52 2.50
N HIS A 28 1.18 -4.52 2.08
CA HIS A 28 0.78 -3.70 0.94
C HIS A 28 0.80 -4.54 -0.34
N HIS A 29 -0.21 -4.31 -1.18
CA HIS A 29 -0.41 -5.00 -2.45
C HIS A 29 -0.43 -4.01 -3.63
N PHE A 30 -0.68 -4.52 -4.83
CA PHE A 30 -0.65 -3.79 -6.08
C PHE A 30 -1.58 -2.55 -6.08
N ASP A 31 -2.84 -2.74 -5.71
CA ASP A 31 -3.83 -1.65 -5.67
C ASP A 31 -3.42 -0.55 -4.68
N ASP A 32 -2.82 -0.91 -3.53
CA ASP A 32 -2.29 0.07 -2.56
C ASP A 32 -1.25 1.01 -3.18
N ALA A 33 -0.41 0.50 -4.09
CA ALA A 33 0.61 1.31 -4.75
C ALA A 33 -0.02 2.30 -5.72
N VAL A 34 -0.93 1.83 -6.57
CA VAL A 34 -1.64 2.67 -7.55
C VAL A 34 -2.48 3.73 -6.82
N GLU A 35 -3.26 3.35 -5.83
CA GLU A 35 -4.03 4.29 -5.01
C GLU A 35 -3.15 5.32 -4.31
N THR A 36 -2.00 4.90 -3.77
CA THR A 36 -1.08 5.83 -3.09
C THR A 36 -0.44 6.81 -4.05
N PHE A 37 -0.11 6.39 -5.26
CA PHE A 37 0.38 7.27 -6.31
C PHE A 37 -0.65 8.38 -6.62
N PHE A 38 -1.92 8.02 -6.83
CA PHE A 38 -2.97 8.98 -7.09
C PHE A 38 -3.31 9.87 -5.88
N LEU A 39 -3.27 9.34 -4.67
CA LEU A 39 -3.41 10.15 -3.46
C LEU A 39 -2.31 11.22 -3.36
N ASN A 40 -1.08 10.87 -3.67
CA ASN A 40 0.02 11.83 -3.69
C ASN A 40 -0.17 12.86 -4.81
N LEU A 41 -0.65 12.45 -5.98
CA LEU A 41 -0.91 13.34 -7.10
C LEU A 41 -2.04 14.32 -6.79
N PHE A 42 -3.20 13.85 -6.34
CA PHE A 42 -4.40 14.67 -6.15
C PHE A 42 -4.35 15.56 -4.90
N TYR A 43 -3.86 15.00 -3.78
CA TYR A 43 -3.87 15.71 -2.50
C TYR A 43 -2.50 16.28 -2.12
N GLY A 44 -1.43 15.73 -2.66
CA GLY A 44 -0.06 16.15 -2.37
C GLY A 44 0.59 16.98 -3.48
N GLY A 45 0.01 17.04 -4.68
CA GLY A 45 0.57 17.73 -5.83
C GLY A 45 1.95 17.21 -6.24
N LYS A 46 2.23 15.92 -6.00
CA LYS A 46 3.54 15.33 -6.27
C LYS A 46 3.43 13.95 -6.88
N LEU A 47 4.38 13.63 -7.75
CA LEU A 47 4.62 12.27 -8.22
C LEU A 47 5.35 11.49 -7.12
N GLY A 48 4.76 10.41 -6.63
CA GLY A 48 5.39 9.62 -5.58
C GLY A 48 4.55 8.44 -5.12
N CYS A 49 5.25 7.40 -4.69
CA CYS A 49 4.68 6.21 -4.06
C CYS A 49 5.65 5.69 -3.00
N PHE A 50 5.24 4.72 -2.23
CA PHE A 50 6.17 3.97 -1.38
C PHE A 50 6.96 2.96 -2.23
N SER A 51 8.21 2.73 -1.87
CA SER A 51 9.07 1.75 -2.54
C SER A 51 8.67 0.31 -2.20
N PRO A 52 8.88 -0.67 -3.10
CA PRO A 52 8.76 -2.11 -2.78
C PRO A 52 9.64 -2.53 -1.61
N LYS A 53 10.83 -1.95 -1.53
CA LYS A 53 11.80 -2.15 -0.45
C LYS A 53 12.35 -0.80 0.02
N SER A 54 12.44 -0.59 1.33
CA SER A 54 12.98 0.64 1.91
C SER A 54 13.87 0.32 3.10
N TYR A 55 15.02 0.96 3.20
CA TYR A 55 15.88 0.86 4.37
C TYR A 55 15.68 2.05 5.29
N LEU A 56 15.53 1.80 6.57
CA LEU A 56 15.35 2.81 7.61
C LEU A 56 16.66 2.97 8.40
N ASP A 57 17.53 3.89 7.97
CA ASP A 57 18.88 4.07 8.56
C ASP A 57 18.85 4.26 10.06
N ARG A 58 17.97 5.12 10.58
CA ARG A 58 17.86 5.40 12.02
C ARG A 58 17.40 4.21 12.84
N ARG A 59 16.77 3.22 12.24
CA ARG A 59 16.22 2.03 12.88
C ARG A 59 16.95 0.75 12.53
N GLN A 60 17.86 0.81 11.56
CA GLN A 60 18.58 -0.36 11.03
C GLN A 60 17.62 -1.49 10.64
N LEU A 61 16.46 -1.12 10.05
CA LEU A 61 15.40 -2.04 9.64
C LEU A 61 15.14 -1.93 8.14
N THR A 62 14.96 -3.06 7.49
CA THR A 62 14.50 -3.10 6.09
C THR A 62 12.99 -3.37 6.05
N LEU A 63 12.24 -2.48 5.42
CA LEU A 63 10.82 -2.72 5.09
C LEU A 63 10.76 -3.42 3.74
N ILE A 64 9.99 -4.49 3.65
CA ILE A 64 9.69 -5.20 2.40
C ILE A 64 8.19 -5.32 2.20
N ARG A 65 7.74 -5.45 0.96
CA ARG A 65 6.34 -5.61 0.58
C ARG A 65 6.20 -6.81 -0.36
N PRO A 66 6.18 -8.03 0.18
CA PRO A 66 6.23 -9.24 -0.64
C PRO A 66 5.04 -9.41 -1.60
N MET A 67 3.87 -8.85 -1.25
CA MET A 67 2.64 -8.96 -2.03
C MET A 67 2.43 -7.81 -3.02
N ILE A 68 3.45 -6.99 -3.27
CA ILE A 68 3.30 -5.73 -4.02
C ILE A 68 2.87 -5.91 -5.48
N PHE A 69 3.01 -7.10 -6.04
CA PHE A 69 2.59 -7.44 -7.40
C PHE A 69 1.32 -8.29 -7.45
N LEU A 70 0.67 -8.54 -6.31
CA LEU A 70 -0.60 -9.27 -6.23
C LEU A 70 -1.77 -8.28 -6.14
N ASP A 71 -2.85 -8.59 -6.85
CA ASP A 71 -4.09 -7.83 -6.77
C ASP A 71 -4.84 -8.09 -5.46
N GLU A 72 -5.58 -7.09 -4.96
CA GLU A 72 -6.44 -7.23 -3.78
C GLU A 72 -7.41 -8.41 -3.93
N LYS A 73 -7.94 -8.63 -5.13
CA LYS A 73 -8.87 -9.73 -5.42
C LYS A 73 -8.23 -11.11 -5.28
N GLU A 74 -6.99 -11.27 -5.74
CA GLU A 74 -6.23 -12.52 -5.60
C GLU A 74 -5.95 -12.83 -4.14
N ILE A 75 -5.53 -11.81 -3.37
CA ILE A 75 -5.29 -11.95 -1.93
C ILE A 75 -6.58 -12.31 -1.19
N ALA A 76 -7.70 -11.63 -1.51
CA ALA A 76 -9.00 -11.92 -0.89
C ALA A 76 -9.48 -13.34 -1.21
N ALA A 77 -9.34 -13.79 -2.46
CA ALA A 77 -9.68 -15.15 -2.87
C ALA A 77 -8.84 -16.20 -2.14
N TYR A 78 -7.53 -15.95 -2.01
CA TYR A 78 -6.65 -16.83 -1.24
C TYR A 78 -7.02 -16.89 0.25
N CYS A 79 -7.29 -15.74 0.87
CA CYS A 79 -7.71 -15.70 2.28
C CYS A 79 -8.99 -16.52 2.51
N LEU A 80 -9.97 -16.42 1.60
CA LEU A 80 -11.20 -17.20 1.67
C LEU A 80 -10.91 -18.70 1.53
N GLN A 81 -10.13 -19.09 0.53
CA GLN A 81 -9.76 -20.50 0.28
C GLN A 81 -8.98 -21.12 1.43
N ALA A 82 -8.05 -20.35 2.03
CA ALA A 82 -7.20 -20.80 3.13
C ALA A 82 -7.89 -20.69 4.51
N GLY A 83 -9.14 -20.22 4.58
CA GLY A 83 -9.87 -20.04 5.84
C GLY A 83 -9.21 -19.02 6.79
N LEU A 84 -8.48 -18.04 6.26
CA LEU A 84 -7.80 -17.03 7.08
C LEU A 84 -8.83 -16.03 7.66
N PRO A 85 -8.71 -15.69 8.95
CA PRO A 85 -9.62 -14.73 9.58
C PRO A 85 -9.42 -13.32 9.01
N VAL A 86 -10.45 -12.77 8.38
CA VAL A 86 -10.45 -11.38 7.92
C VAL A 86 -11.19 -10.51 8.93
N VAL A 87 -10.47 -9.59 9.57
CA VAL A 87 -11.01 -8.68 10.57
C VAL A 87 -11.43 -7.38 9.92
N LYS A 88 -12.69 -6.99 10.10
CA LYS A 88 -13.19 -5.69 9.65
C LYS A 88 -12.54 -4.54 10.43
N SER A 89 -12.26 -3.44 9.71
CA SER A 89 -11.77 -2.21 10.32
C SER A 89 -12.77 -1.67 11.33
N ARG A 90 -12.29 -1.24 12.53
CA ARG A 90 -13.09 -0.52 13.53
C ARG A 90 -12.92 1.00 13.41
N CYS A 91 -12.24 1.48 12.37
CA CYS A 91 -12.00 2.90 12.18
C CYS A 91 -13.29 3.62 11.76
N PRO A 92 -13.75 4.67 12.48
CA PRO A 92 -14.95 5.40 12.10
C PRO A 92 -14.84 6.13 10.76
N ALA A 93 -13.61 6.33 10.25
CA ALA A 93 -13.35 6.91 8.94
C ALA A 93 -13.25 5.86 7.82
N ASP A 94 -13.51 4.58 8.11
CA ASP A 94 -13.48 3.53 7.10
C ASP A 94 -14.57 3.74 6.06
N GLY A 95 -14.25 3.55 4.77
CA GLY A 95 -15.16 3.82 3.66
C GLY A 95 -15.34 5.29 3.27
N CYS A 96 -14.94 6.27 4.11
CA CYS A 96 -15.12 7.70 3.84
C CYS A 96 -13.79 8.44 3.59
N THR A 97 -12.74 7.72 3.23
CA THR A 97 -11.40 8.29 3.07
C THR A 97 -11.12 8.75 1.64
N GLY A 98 -10.12 9.62 1.47
CA GLY A 98 -9.61 9.97 0.14
C GLY A 98 -9.15 8.73 -0.65
N ARG A 99 -8.69 7.69 0.02
CA ARG A 99 -8.33 6.41 -0.59
C ARG A 99 -9.56 5.74 -1.24
N GLN A 100 -10.68 5.68 -0.55
CA GLN A 100 -11.91 5.11 -1.10
C GLN A 100 -12.38 5.86 -2.35
N ARG A 101 -12.37 7.18 -2.31
CA ARG A 101 -12.71 8.03 -3.49
C ARG A 101 -11.77 7.79 -4.66
N THR A 102 -10.47 7.63 -4.38
CA THR A 102 -9.47 7.33 -5.42
C THR A 102 -9.72 5.95 -6.03
N LYS A 103 -10.03 4.94 -5.22
CA LYS A 103 -10.39 3.59 -5.67
C LYS A 103 -11.62 3.61 -6.60
N GLU A 104 -12.66 4.33 -6.22
CA GLU A 104 -13.88 4.48 -7.02
C GLU A 104 -13.61 5.19 -8.36
N LEU A 105 -12.80 6.26 -8.33
CA LEU A 105 -12.39 6.96 -9.55
C LEU A 105 -11.60 6.04 -10.49
N LEU A 106 -10.61 5.31 -9.97
CA LEU A 106 -9.82 4.38 -10.76
C LEU A 106 -10.68 3.27 -11.37
N ALA A 107 -11.65 2.76 -10.62
CA ALA A 107 -12.61 1.78 -11.14
C ALA A 107 -13.45 2.35 -12.29
N SER A 108 -13.92 3.60 -12.17
CA SER A 108 -14.70 4.27 -13.23
C SER A 108 -13.85 4.53 -14.49
N LEU A 109 -12.59 4.94 -14.31
CA LEU A 109 -11.67 5.15 -15.43
C LEU A 109 -11.29 3.83 -16.10
N SER A 110 -11.08 2.77 -15.33
CA SER A 110 -10.77 1.44 -15.88
C SER A 110 -11.93 0.87 -16.71
N ALA A 111 -13.16 1.21 -16.37
CA ALA A 111 -14.32 0.85 -17.18
C ALA A 111 -14.33 1.55 -18.56
N GLN A 112 -13.76 2.74 -18.68
CA GLN A 112 -13.70 3.51 -19.93
C GLN A 112 -12.46 3.19 -20.77
N TYR A 113 -11.31 3.01 -20.14
CA TYR A 113 -10.00 2.92 -20.81
C TYR A 113 -9.37 1.53 -20.74
N GLY A 114 -10.09 0.54 -20.18
CA GLY A 114 -9.56 -0.79 -19.89
C GLY A 114 -8.69 -0.81 -18.64
N PRO A 115 -8.03 -1.93 -18.31
CA PRO A 115 -7.27 -2.09 -17.07
C PRO A 115 -6.13 -1.07 -16.98
N LEU A 116 -6.33 -0.04 -16.15
CA LEU A 116 -5.39 1.07 -15.98
C LEU A 116 -4.29 0.76 -14.97
N ASP A 117 -4.58 -0.06 -13.98
CA ASP A 117 -3.68 -0.30 -12.85
C ASP A 117 -2.30 -0.80 -13.31
N ALA A 118 -2.26 -1.78 -14.20
CA ALA A 118 -1.01 -2.29 -14.78
C ALA A 118 -0.26 -1.25 -15.64
N LYS A 119 -1.01 -0.40 -16.37
CA LYS A 119 -0.43 0.69 -17.17
C LYS A 119 0.19 1.75 -16.27
N ILE A 120 -0.48 2.09 -15.16
CA ILE A 120 -0.03 3.06 -14.17
C ILE A 120 1.24 2.54 -13.47
N LEU A 121 1.23 1.29 -13.01
CA LEU A 121 2.42 0.69 -12.40
C LEU A 121 3.60 0.65 -13.38
N GLY A 122 3.36 0.23 -14.63
CA GLY A 122 4.38 0.24 -15.67
C GLY A 122 4.94 1.63 -15.95
N ALA A 123 4.11 2.68 -15.89
CA ALA A 123 4.56 4.06 -16.00
C ALA A 123 5.41 4.49 -14.78
N MET A 124 5.00 4.10 -13.57
CA MET A 124 5.77 4.37 -12.35
C MET A 124 7.16 3.72 -12.39
N GLN A 125 7.24 2.47 -12.87
CA GLN A 125 8.51 1.73 -13.03
C GLN A 125 9.43 2.40 -14.06
N LYS A 126 8.90 2.76 -15.23
CA LYS A 126 9.68 3.44 -16.29
C LYS A 126 10.20 4.81 -15.85
N ALA A 127 9.48 5.49 -14.98
CA ALA A 127 9.85 6.81 -14.46
C ALA A 127 10.59 6.75 -13.11
N ASP A 128 10.95 5.56 -12.63
CA ASP A 128 11.62 5.32 -11.33
C ASP A 128 10.93 6.06 -10.16
N ILE A 129 9.60 6.05 -10.15
CA ILE A 129 8.83 6.76 -9.12
C ILE A 129 8.84 5.96 -7.82
N GLY A 130 9.59 6.47 -6.83
CA GLY A 130 9.66 5.85 -5.51
C GLY A 130 10.54 4.60 -5.44
N GLY A 131 11.42 4.39 -6.43
CA GLY A 131 12.33 3.24 -6.47
C GLY A 131 11.64 1.94 -6.90
N TRP A 132 10.74 2.06 -7.86
CA TRP A 132 10.03 0.94 -8.50
C TRP A 132 10.80 0.35 -9.67
#